data_14169fdc429b540d8ba4b59f74ec72fc
#
_entry.id   14169fdc429b540d8ba4b59f74ec72fc
#
_cell.length_a   1.000
_cell.length_b   1.000
_cell.length_c   1.000
_cell.angle_alpha   90.00
_cell.angle_beta   90.00
_cell.angle_gamma   90.00
#
_symmetry.space_group_name_H-M   'P 1'
#
loop_
_entity.id
_entity.type
_entity.pdbx_description
1 polymer ?
#
loop_
_entity_poly.entity_id
_entity_poly.type
_entity_poly.pdbx_seq_one_letter_code
_entity_poly.pdbx_strand_id
1 'polypeptide(L)'
;MDKVKVFEGLLNKFETDEIRNYCTDMIKEIPDYIFTIPSSTSFKHHNKTQCQPHGQIFHILMFAEVMNYVLGLEYVKEKTNERQRDCLRCTPIFHDAIKCGLNGSQYTVHEHPMLAGEWVRNTSVEHDVDTDTKAYIARLCESHSGEWTSTKRSKTVLPKPENDEQFFCTYV
;
A
#
# COMPACT_ATOMS: atom_id res chain seq x y z
N MET A 1 9.55 -1.57 18.29
CA MET A 1 8.11 -1.78 18.02
C MET A 1 7.99 -3.04 17.19
N ASP A 2 7.04 -3.91 17.50
CA ASP A 2 6.73 -5.06 16.66
C ASP A 2 5.81 -4.61 15.51
N LYS A 3 6.40 -4.45 14.32
CA LYS A 3 5.70 -3.97 13.12
C LYS A 3 4.58 -4.92 12.68
N VAL A 4 4.81 -6.22 12.80
CA VAL A 4 3.83 -7.25 12.39
C VAL A 4 2.60 -7.20 13.28
N LYS A 5 2.79 -7.01 14.60
CA LYS A 5 1.68 -6.90 15.54
C LYS A 5 0.74 -5.73 15.24
N VAL A 6 1.26 -4.64 14.66
CA VAL A 6 0.43 -3.49 14.24
C VAL A 6 -0.61 -3.91 13.18
N PHE A 7 -0.25 -4.85 12.31
CA PHE A 7 -1.08 -5.32 11.19
C PHE A 7 -1.70 -6.71 11.40
N GLU A 8 -1.57 -7.30 12.60
CA GLU A 8 -2.04 -8.67 12.89
C GLU A 8 -3.52 -8.87 12.52
N GLY A 9 -4.38 -7.90 12.86
CA GLY A 9 -5.80 -7.94 12.52
C GLY A 9 -6.08 -7.96 11.01
N LEU A 10 -5.22 -7.33 10.20
CA LEU A 10 -5.31 -7.35 8.74
C LEU A 10 -4.76 -8.66 8.17
N LEU A 11 -3.62 -9.15 8.68
CA LEU A 11 -3.02 -10.41 8.25
C LEU A 11 -3.96 -11.61 8.47
N ASN A 12 -4.78 -11.57 9.51
CA ASN A 12 -5.80 -12.59 9.78
C ASN A 12 -6.96 -12.60 8.77
N LYS A 13 -7.05 -11.62 7.85
CA LYS A 13 -8.05 -11.58 6.77
C LYS A 13 -7.57 -12.23 5.48
N PHE A 14 -6.28 -12.56 5.38
CA PHE A 14 -5.74 -13.22 4.20
C PHE A 14 -6.29 -14.64 4.07
N GLU A 15 -6.58 -15.03 2.84
CA GLU A 15 -7.22 -16.31 2.49
C GLU A 15 -6.15 -17.38 2.13
N THR A 16 -4.95 -16.94 1.69
CA THR A 16 -3.83 -17.80 1.29
C THR A 16 -2.63 -17.61 2.21
N ASP A 17 -2.03 -18.72 2.67
CA ASP A 17 -0.84 -18.67 3.53
C ASP A 17 0.36 -18.08 2.83
N GLU A 18 0.51 -18.35 1.53
CA GLU A 18 1.61 -17.87 0.71
C GLU A 18 1.69 -16.32 0.71
N ILE A 19 0.61 -15.64 0.31
CA ILE A 19 0.59 -14.17 0.23
C ILE A 19 0.62 -13.55 1.64
N ARG A 20 -0.03 -14.18 2.62
CA ARG A 20 0.04 -13.72 4.02
C ARG A 20 1.47 -13.75 4.56
N ASN A 21 2.21 -14.83 4.33
CA ASN A 21 3.60 -14.96 4.79
C ASN A 21 4.50 -13.94 4.09
N TYR A 22 4.36 -13.79 2.76
CA TYR A 22 5.03 -12.75 2.00
C TYR A 22 4.76 -11.35 2.57
N CYS A 23 3.48 -11.01 2.77
CA CYS A 23 3.09 -9.71 3.34
C CYS A 23 3.68 -9.51 4.74
N THR A 24 3.67 -10.56 5.58
CA THR A 24 4.22 -10.53 6.94
C THR A 24 5.71 -10.18 6.95
N ASP A 25 6.48 -10.75 6.04
CA ASP A 25 7.92 -10.49 6.00
C ASP A 25 8.23 -9.16 5.33
N MET A 26 7.47 -8.75 4.31
CA MET A 26 7.56 -7.40 3.75
C MET A 26 7.26 -6.31 4.80
N ILE A 27 6.33 -6.53 5.72
CA ILE A 27 6.04 -5.61 6.83
C ILE A 27 7.29 -5.37 7.70
N LYS A 28 8.12 -6.38 7.92
CA LYS A 28 9.37 -6.24 8.71
C LYS A 28 10.35 -5.27 8.04
N GLU A 29 10.35 -5.22 6.70
CA GLU A 29 11.21 -4.38 5.87
C GLU A 29 10.69 -2.93 5.71
N ILE A 30 9.46 -2.62 6.10
CA ILE A 30 8.93 -1.26 6.07
C ILE A 30 9.82 -0.35 6.94
N PRO A 31 10.30 0.81 6.43
CA PRO A 31 11.13 1.73 7.20
C PRO A 31 10.45 2.20 8.50
N ASP A 32 11.21 2.29 9.59
CA ASP A 32 10.68 2.63 10.91
C ASP A 32 9.97 3.99 10.95
N TYR A 33 10.39 4.95 10.12
CA TYR A 33 9.79 6.27 10.08
C TYR A 33 8.29 6.25 9.71
N ILE A 34 7.85 5.28 8.90
CA ILE A 34 6.44 5.11 8.50
C ILE A 34 5.53 4.99 9.73
N PHE A 35 6.03 4.37 10.78
CA PHE A 35 5.26 4.14 12.01
C PHE A 35 5.15 5.38 12.90
N THR A 36 5.82 6.47 12.57
CA THR A 36 5.86 7.69 13.40
C THR A 36 5.36 8.94 12.70
N ILE A 37 5.38 8.97 11.36
CA ILE A 37 5.02 10.16 10.60
C ILE A 37 3.50 10.36 10.51
N PRO A 38 3.04 11.61 10.27
CA PRO A 38 1.68 11.88 9.85
C PRO A 38 1.44 11.41 8.40
N SER A 39 0.21 11.11 8.03
CA SER A 39 -0.15 10.81 6.65
C SER A 39 -0.03 12.04 5.74
N SER A 40 -0.30 13.23 6.29
CA SER A 40 -0.13 14.49 5.57
C SER A 40 0.25 15.62 6.53
N THR A 41 1.11 16.50 6.07
CA THR A 41 1.46 17.75 6.77
C THR A 41 0.60 18.94 6.34
N SER A 42 -0.20 18.78 5.27
CA SER A 42 -0.93 19.91 4.65
C SER A 42 -2.36 20.12 5.17
N PHE A 43 -2.93 19.16 5.90
CA PHE A 43 -4.34 19.14 6.36
C PHE A 43 -5.40 19.31 5.24
N LYS A 44 -5.00 19.24 3.96
CA LYS A 44 -5.91 19.53 2.83
C LYS A 44 -6.73 18.31 2.41
N HIS A 45 -6.16 17.12 2.52
CA HIS A 45 -6.73 15.88 1.96
C HIS A 45 -6.93 14.78 3.01
N HIS A 46 -6.55 15.04 4.26
CA HIS A 46 -6.62 14.07 5.36
C HIS A 46 -7.30 14.67 6.57
N ASN A 47 -7.98 13.85 7.36
CA ASN A 47 -8.59 14.29 8.60
C ASN A 47 -7.52 14.62 9.67
N LYS A 48 -7.95 15.28 10.76
CA LYS A 48 -7.03 15.71 11.82
C LYS A 48 -6.24 14.58 12.46
N THR A 49 -6.82 13.38 12.58
CA THR A 49 -6.16 12.21 13.17
C THR A 49 -5.01 11.73 12.28
N GLN A 50 -5.23 11.69 10.97
CA GLN A 50 -4.21 11.30 10.01
C GLN A 50 -3.06 12.32 9.89
N CYS A 51 -3.28 13.55 10.31
CA CYS A 51 -2.26 14.61 10.31
C CYS A 51 -1.46 14.72 11.61
N GLN A 52 -1.67 13.81 12.57
CA GLN A 52 -0.90 13.72 13.83
C GLN A 52 0.24 12.69 13.71
N PRO A 53 1.19 12.64 14.65
CA PRO A 53 2.14 11.53 14.77
C PRO A 53 1.42 10.18 14.72
N HIS A 54 2.00 9.21 14.05
CA HIS A 54 1.40 7.89 13.73
C HIS A 54 0.20 7.93 12.77
N GLY A 55 -0.14 9.10 12.22
CA GLY A 55 -1.27 9.27 11.31
C GLY A 55 -1.16 8.44 10.03
N GLN A 56 0.09 8.12 9.60
CA GLN A 56 0.32 7.25 8.45
C GLN A 56 -0.18 5.82 8.72
N ILE A 57 0.04 5.28 9.90
CA ILE A 57 -0.48 3.96 10.27
C ILE A 57 -2.01 3.98 10.34
N PHE A 58 -2.58 5.04 10.91
CA PHE A 58 -4.04 5.19 10.94
C PHE A 58 -4.62 5.23 9.52
N HIS A 59 -3.98 5.94 8.58
CA HIS A 59 -4.37 5.97 7.17
C HIS A 59 -4.33 4.56 6.55
N ILE A 60 -3.23 3.83 6.72
CA ILE A 60 -3.06 2.46 6.21
C ILE A 60 -4.16 1.54 6.74
N LEU A 61 -4.43 1.57 8.06
CA LEU A 61 -5.44 0.73 8.68
C LEU A 61 -6.85 1.06 8.17
N MET A 62 -7.19 2.34 8.02
CA MET A 62 -8.47 2.77 7.46
C MET A 62 -8.64 2.31 6.01
N PHE A 63 -7.60 2.48 5.18
CA PHE A 63 -7.61 2.00 3.81
C PHE A 63 -7.80 0.47 3.75
N ALA A 64 -7.08 -0.28 4.57
CA ALA A 64 -7.20 -1.73 4.62
C ALA A 64 -8.59 -2.21 5.07
N GLU A 65 -9.24 -1.53 6.01
CA GLU A 65 -10.61 -1.86 6.42
C GLU A 65 -11.61 -1.64 5.27
N VAL A 66 -11.51 -0.51 4.55
CA VAL A 66 -12.37 -0.27 3.39
C VAL A 66 -12.08 -1.29 2.28
N MET A 67 -10.82 -1.61 2.01
CA MET A 67 -10.43 -2.66 1.06
C MET A 67 -11.06 -4.01 1.45
N ASN A 68 -10.95 -4.43 2.71
CA ASN A 68 -11.56 -5.68 3.17
C ASN A 68 -13.09 -5.69 3.02
N TYR A 69 -13.75 -4.55 3.26
CA TYR A 69 -15.19 -4.43 3.01
C TYR A 69 -15.52 -4.63 1.53
N VAL A 70 -14.81 -3.97 0.62
CA VAL A 70 -15.00 -4.09 -0.84
C VAL A 70 -14.75 -5.53 -1.30
N LEU A 71 -13.66 -6.15 -0.85
CA LEU A 71 -13.31 -7.54 -1.18
C LEU A 71 -14.32 -8.56 -0.61
N GLY A 72 -15.08 -8.18 0.41
CA GLY A 72 -16.17 -8.97 0.97
C GLY A 72 -17.46 -8.98 0.15
N LEU A 73 -17.63 -8.06 -0.81
CA LEU A 73 -18.83 -7.98 -1.64
C LEU A 73 -18.91 -9.18 -2.59
N GLU A 74 -20.09 -9.79 -2.72
CA GLU A 74 -20.30 -10.96 -3.59
C GLU A 74 -19.89 -10.68 -5.05
N TYR A 75 -20.24 -9.52 -5.59
CA TYR A 75 -19.83 -9.09 -6.94
C TYR A 75 -18.31 -9.11 -7.14
N VAL A 76 -17.53 -8.71 -6.13
CA VAL A 76 -16.06 -8.72 -6.21
C VAL A 76 -15.51 -10.13 -6.07
N LYS A 77 -16.08 -10.94 -5.18
CA LYS A 77 -15.70 -12.35 -5.00
C LYS A 77 -15.93 -13.18 -6.26
N GLU A 78 -17.04 -12.93 -6.99
CA GLU A 78 -17.33 -13.61 -8.25
C GLU A 78 -16.31 -13.30 -9.36
N LYS A 79 -15.65 -12.13 -9.30
CA LYS A 79 -14.68 -11.67 -10.30
C LYS A 79 -13.22 -11.87 -9.92
N THR A 80 -12.95 -12.25 -8.68
CA THR A 80 -11.58 -12.39 -8.16
C THR A 80 -11.42 -13.74 -7.49
N ASN A 81 -10.25 -14.35 -7.62
CA ASN A 81 -9.86 -15.50 -6.81
C ASN A 81 -9.23 -15.05 -5.48
N GLU A 82 -9.03 -16.00 -4.56
CA GLU A 82 -8.46 -15.76 -3.22
C GLU A 82 -7.09 -15.08 -3.30
N ARG A 83 -6.22 -15.57 -4.20
CA ARG A 83 -4.87 -15.01 -4.39
C ARG A 83 -4.90 -13.56 -4.87
N GLN A 84 -5.80 -13.21 -5.82
CA GLN A 84 -5.98 -11.83 -6.28
C GLN A 84 -6.47 -10.94 -5.15
N ARG A 85 -7.44 -11.39 -4.34
CA ARG A 85 -7.92 -10.63 -3.19
C ARG A 85 -6.81 -10.39 -2.16
N ASP A 86 -5.93 -11.37 -1.93
CA ASP A 86 -4.81 -11.20 -1.01
C ASP A 86 -3.75 -10.24 -1.56
N CYS A 87 -3.48 -10.24 -2.85
CA CYS A 87 -2.64 -9.22 -3.48
C CYS A 87 -3.22 -7.80 -3.29
N LEU A 88 -4.55 -7.65 -3.43
CA LEU A 88 -5.24 -6.38 -3.17
C LEU A 88 -5.13 -5.99 -1.69
N ARG A 89 -5.18 -6.94 -0.73
CA ARG A 89 -4.95 -6.69 0.70
C ARG A 89 -3.53 -6.22 1.03
N CYS A 90 -2.54 -6.60 0.23
CA CYS A 90 -1.18 -6.07 0.39
C CYS A 90 -1.08 -4.58 0.08
N THR A 91 -1.87 -4.08 -0.88
CA THR A 91 -1.74 -2.72 -1.40
C THR A 91 -1.90 -1.63 -0.33
N PRO A 92 -2.92 -1.64 0.56
CA PRO A 92 -3.02 -0.67 1.64
C PRO A 92 -1.78 -0.59 2.53
N ILE A 93 -1.09 -1.72 2.73
CA ILE A 93 0.10 -1.79 3.58
C ILE A 93 1.33 -1.25 2.85
N PHE A 94 1.43 -1.50 1.54
CA PHE A 94 2.64 -1.25 0.75
C PHE A 94 2.65 0.08 0.00
N HIS A 95 1.49 0.64 -0.39
CA HIS A 95 1.39 1.80 -1.29
C HIS A 95 2.21 3.01 -0.83
N ASP A 96 2.27 3.22 0.46
CA ASP A 96 2.96 4.33 1.12
C ASP A 96 4.20 3.89 1.92
N ALA A 97 4.64 2.64 1.79
CA ALA A 97 5.78 2.10 2.56
C ALA A 97 7.07 2.92 2.38
N ILE A 98 7.24 3.59 1.24
CA ILE A 98 8.41 4.43 0.91
C ILE A 98 7.99 5.90 0.72
N LYS A 99 6.98 6.35 1.45
CA LYS A 99 6.34 7.67 1.28
C LYS A 99 7.31 8.86 1.32
N CYS A 100 8.30 8.81 2.19
CA CYS A 100 9.31 9.86 2.33
C CYS A 100 10.63 9.51 1.63
N GLY A 101 10.61 8.60 0.65
CA GLY A 101 11.80 8.08 -0.01
C GLY A 101 12.58 7.10 0.86
N LEU A 102 13.58 6.46 0.27
CA LEU A 102 14.42 5.45 0.95
C LEU A 102 15.15 5.99 2.18
N ASN A 103 15.52 7.27 2.17
CA ASN A 103 16.30 7.92 3.22
C ASN A 103 15.44 8.70 4.23
N GLY A 104 14.11 8.62 4.16
CA GLY A 104 13.22 9.29 5.11
C GLY A 104 13.27 10.82 5.01
N SER A 105 12.90 11.39 3.85
CA SER A 105 12.75 12.85 3.68
C SER A 105 11.75 13.42 4.69
N GLN A 106 11.93 14.70 5.06
CA GLN A 106 10.98 15.43 5.90
C GLN A 106 9.56 15.50 5.30
N TYR A 107 9.44 15.41 3.98
CA TYR A 107 8.18 15.52 3.26
C TYR A 107 7.93 14.29 2.37
N THR A 108 6.67 14.04 2.08
CA THR A 108 6.26 13.08 1.05
C THR A 108 6.94 13.41 -0.27
N VAL A 109 7.58 12.44 -0.89
CA VAL A 109 8.12 12.57 -2.25
C VAL A 109 7.04 12.21 -3.27
N HIS A 110 7.00 12.97 -4.38
CA HIS A 110 5.97 12.75 -5.41
C HIS A 110 6.05 11.35 -6.01
N GLU A 111 7.27 10.84 -6.17
CA GLU A 111 7.58 9.54 -6.77
C GLU A 111 7.32 8.35 -5.84
N HIS A 112 6.82 8.55 -4.60
CA HIS A 112 6.63 7.46 -3.64
C HIS A 112 5.80 6.28 -4.16
N PRO A 113 4.80 6.44 -5.05
CA PRO A 113 4.10 5.29 -5.63
C PRO A 113 5.02 4.39 -6.44
N MET A 114 5.89 5.01 -7.26
CA MET A 114 6.88 4.29 -8.06
C MET A 114 7.93 3.62 -7.19
N LEU A 115 8.40 4.31 -6.14
CA LEU A 115 9.35 3.76 -5.17
C LEU A 115 8.76 2.57 -4.40
N ALA A 116 7.47 2.62 -4.04
CA ALA A 116 6.79 1.51 -3.41
C ALA A 116 6.70 0.30 -4.36
N GLY A 117 6.34 0.52 -5.63
CA GLY A 117 6.33 -0.53 -6.65
C GLY A 117 7.71 -1.14 -6.88
N GLU A 118 8.75 -0.31 -6.97
CA GLU A 118 10.14 -0.76 -7.11
C GLU A 118 10.59 -1.57 -5.88
N TRP A 119 10.26 -1.13 -4.68
CA TRP A 119 10.54 -1.85 -3.45
C TRP A 119 9.88 -3.23 -3.43
N VAL A 120 8.62 -3.35 -3.87
CA VAL A 120 7.91 -4.63 -3.96
C VAL A 120 8.58 -5.58 -4.97
N ARG A 121 9.02 -5.07 -6.15
CA ARG A 121 9.65 -5.91 -7.19
C ARG A 121 11.04 -6.40 -6.79
N ASN A 122 11.82 -5.52 -6.14
CA ASN A 122 13.24 -5.74 -5.87
C ASN A 122 13.51 -6.22 -4.43
N THR A 123 12.46 -6.62 -3.71
CA THR A 123 12.64 -7.13 -2.36
C THR A 123 13.56 -8.36 -2.35
N SER A 124 14.48 -8.37 -1.39
CA SER A 124 15.33 -9.54 -1.09
C SER A 124 14.63 -10.59 -0.24
N VAL A 125 13.40 -10.33 0.16
CA VAL A 125 12.57 -11.27 0.91
C VAL A 125 12.30 -12.48 0.03
N GLU A 126 12.91 -13.61 0.41
CA GLU A 126 12.73 -14.89 -0.26
C GLU A 126 11.39 -15.50 0.19
N HIS A 127 10.47 -15.59 -0.74
CA HIS A 127 9.19 -16.28 -0.56
C HIS A 127 8.81 -16.98 -1.84
N ASP A 128 7.93 -17.98 -1.73
CA ASP A 128 7.33 -18.72 -2.84
C ASP A 128 6.42 -17.87 -3.76
N VAL A 129 6.47 -16.52 -3.59
CA VAL A 129 5.70 -15.57 -4.42
C VAL A 129 6.50 -15.28 -5.69
N ASP A 130 5.91 -15.65 -6.82
CA ASP A 130 6.51 -15.48 -8.15
C ASP A 130 6.64 -14.01 -8.57
N THR A 131 7.48 -13.78 -9.59
CA THR A 131 7.77 -12.45 -10.14
C THR A 131 6.52 -11.75 -10.69
N ASP A 132 5.58 -12.50 -11.29
CA ASP A 132 4.37 -11.93 -11.87
C ASP A 132 3.44 -11.41 -10.77
N THR A 133 3.32 -12.13 -9.65
CA THR A 133 2.57 -11.68 -8.47
C THR A 133 3.19 -10.43 -7.84
N LYS A 134 4.52 -10.39 -7.68
CA LYS A 134 5.21 -9.18 -7.22
C LYS A 134 4.98 -8.00 -8.16
N ALA A 135 5.05 -8.23 -9.48
CA ALA A 135 4.79 -7.20 -10.49
C ALA A 135 3.32 -6.71 -10.44
N TYR A 136 2.38 -7.60 -10.18
CA TYR A 136 0.97 -7.25 -10.03
C TYR A 136 0.74 -6.35 -8.81
N ILE A 137 1.22 -6.75 -7.61
CA ILE A 137 1.13 -5.92 -6.39
C ILE A 137 1.83 -4.57 -6.59
N ALA A 138 3.00 -4.56 -7.25
CA ALA A 138 3.73 -3.33 -7.54
C ALA A 138 2.91 -2.35 -8.40
N ARG A 139 2.23 -2.83 -9.45
CA ARG A 139 1.36 -1.99 -10.30
C ARG A 139 0.18 -1.40 -9.52
N LEU A 140 -0.40 -2.15 -8.57
CA LEU A 140 -1.45 -1.64 -7.69
C LEU A 140 -0.91 -0.48 -6.84
N CYS A 141 0.30 -0.60 -6.30
CA CYS A 141 0.95 0.47 -5.53
C CYS A 141 1.29 1.68 -6.41
N GLU A 142 1.81 1.48 -7.62
CA GLU A 142 2.24 2.55 -8.52
C GLU A 142 1.09 3.46 -8.98
N SER A 143 -0.10 2.92 -9.12
CA SER A 143 -1.27 3.65 -9.62
C SER A 143 -2.15 4.26 -8.52
N HIS A 144 -1.80 4.10 -7.23
CA HIS A 144 -2.67 4.52 -6.13
C HIS A 144 -2.94 6.03 -6.07
N SER A 145 -2.10 6.86 -6.71
CA SER A 145 -2.32 8.31 -6.81
C SER A 145 -3.49 8.70 -7.72
N GLY A 146 -4.07 7.77 -8.47
CA GLY A 146 -5.25 7.99 -9.29
C GLY A 146 -5.07 9.09 -10.33
N GLU A 147 -5.87 10.15 -10.25
CA GLU A 147 -5.83 11.30 -11.15
C GLU A 147 -4.67 12.27 -10.84
N TRP A 148 -4.06 12.21 -9.66
CA TRP A 148 -2.98 13.12 -9.23
C TRP A 148 -1.61 12.63 -9.69
N THR A 149 -1.43 12.51 -11.00
CA THR A 149 -0.22 11.93 -11.61
C THR A 149 0.91 12.93 -11.85
N SER A 150 0.67 14.22 -11.69
CA SER A 150 1.68 15.25 -11.96
C SER A 150 1.71 16.35 -10.90
N THR A 151 2.87 16.97 -10.73
CA THR A 151 3.07 18.11 -9.83
C THR A 151 4.05 19.10 -10.44
N LYS A 152 3.94 20.38 -10.04
CA LYS A 152 4.93 21.40 -10.44
C LYS A 152 6.32 21.17 -9.84
N ARG A 153 6.44 20.29 -8.84
CA ARG A 153 7.68 20.03 -8.08
C ARG A 153 8.50 18.87 -8.65
N SER A 154 7.94 18.08 -9.57
CA SER A 154 8.62 16.97 -10.22
C SER A 154 8.29 16.91 -11.70
N LYS A 155 9.22 16.39 -12.51
CA LYS A 155 9.00 16.09 -13.93
C LYS A 155 8.39 14.70 -14.13
N THR A 156 8.36 13.88 -13.09
CA THR A 156 7.82 12.53 -13.14
C THR A 156 6.30 12.59 -13.26
N VAL A 157 5.77 11.83 -14.20
CA VAL A 157 4.32 11.58 -14.32
C VAL A 157 4.05 10.18 -13.82
N LEU A 158 3.17 10.06 -12.81
CA LEU A 158 2.82 8.79 -12.20
C LEU A 158 1.86 7.99 -13.09
N PRO A 159 1.86 6.65 -13.02
CA PRO A 159 0.87 5.82 -13.71
C PRO A 159 -0.55 6.14 -13.24
N LYS A 160 -1.51 6.07 -14.17
CA LYS A 160 -2.93 6.08 -13.85
C LYS A 160 -3.45 4.66 -13.68
N PRO A 161 -4.55 4.47 -12.93
CA PRO A 161 -5.26 3.21 -12.92
C PRO A 161 -5.77 2.87 -14.34
N GLU A 162 -5.59 1.61 -14.76
CA GLU A 162 -5.97 1.11 -16.08
C GLU A 162 -7.09 0.06 -16.03
N ASN A 163 -7.38 -0.48 -14.84
CA ASN A 163 -8.39 -1.51 -14.62
C ASN A 163 -9.10 -1.35 -13.27
N ASP A 164 -10.18 -2.10 -13.07
CA ASP A 164 -11.03 -2.02 -11.87
C ASP A 164 -10.23 -2.27 -10.59
N GLU A 165 -9.27 -3.20 -10.60
CA GLU A 165 -8.47 -3.56 -9.43
C GLU A 165 -7.56 -2.40 -9.00
N GLN A 166 -6.94 -1.71 -9.95
CA GLN A 166 -6.15 -0.51 -9.69
C GLN A 166 -7.04 0.65 -9.22
N PHE A 167 -8.26 0.80 -9.78
CA PHE A 167 -9.22 1.78 -9.30
C PHE A 167 -9.63 1.53 -7.85
N PHE A 168 -9.83 0.28 -7.43
CA PHE A 168 -10.08 -0.04 -6.01
C PHE A 168 -8.97 0.43 -5.08
N CYS A 169 -7.73 0.44 -5.55
CA CYS A 169 -6.57 0.90 -4.78
C CYS A 169 -6.42 2.42 -4.74
N THR A 170 -7.25 3.17 -5.46
CA THR A 170 -7.10 4.62 -5.64
C THR A 170 -8.14 5.43 -4.87
N TYR A 171 -9.38 4.97 -4.83
CA TYR A 171 -10.54 5.74 -4.35
C TYR A 171 -11.15 5.20 -3.06
N VAL A 172 -10.41 4.38 -2.34
CA VAL A 172 -10.83 3.79 -1.08
C VAL A 172 -10.39 4.60 0.12
#